data_d682005c9741dc6a3224f1cce19f48d4
#
_entry.id   d682005c9741dc6a3224f1cce19f48d4
#
_cell.length_a   1.000
_cell.length_b   1.000
_cell.length_c   1.000
_cell.angle_alpha   90.00
_cell.angle_beta   90.00
_cell.angle_gamma   90.00
#
_symmetry.space_group_name_H-M   'P 1'
#
loop_
_entity.id
_entity.type
_entity.pdbx_description
1 polymer ?
#
loop_
_entity_poly.entity_id
_entity_poly.type
_entity_poly.pdbx_seq_one_letter_code
_entity_poly.pdbx_strand_id
1 'polypeptide(L)'
;MDMVTLGRTGITVNKNGFGALPIQRISQEDAVFLARKAYKAGIRFFDTARAYTDSEVKLGEAFDGIRSEVYIATKTAAQNAEEFWKDLHTSLNNLRTDYVDIYQFHNPSFCPKPGDGSGLYEAALEAKEKGMIRHIGITNHRLSVAKEAIESGLYETLQFPFSYISGEQELELVQLCKEHEIGFIAMKGLSGGLITNSAAAYAFEAQFEGVLPIWGVQREKELDEFLSYIDNPPRMDAELSAVIAHDREELCGEFCRGCGYCMPCPAGIEINNCARMSLLLRRSPSAEHLSPAGQAKMKKIEGCLHCNQCKAKCPYGLDTPALLARNYEDYKRVLAGEVNV
;
A
#
# COMPACT_ATOMS: atom_id res chain seq x y z
N MET A 1 -13.02 6.19 -19.87
CA MET A 1 -12.89 5.86 -18.42
C MET A 1 -12.81 4.35 -18.25
N ASP A 2 -11.76 3.83 -17.64
CA ASP A 2 -11.59 2.40 -17.38
C ASP A 2 -12.30 2.02 -16.08
N MET A 3 -13.18 1.03 -16.14
CA MET A 3 -13.91 0.52 -14.98
C MET A 3 -13.35 -0.83 -14.53
N VAL A 4 -13.50 -1.10 -13.24
CA VAL A 4 -13.17 -2.39 -12.64
C VAL A 4 -14.25 -2.82 -11.67
N THR A 5 -14.61 -4.09 -11.71
CA THR A 5 -15.47 -4.72 -10.71
C THR A 5 -14.58 -5.57 -9.79
N LEU A 6 -14.67 -5.35 -8.49
CA LEU A 6 -13.89 -6.07 -7.47
C LEU A 6 -14.49 -7.45 -7.18
N GLY A 7 -14.18 -8.41 -8.04
CA GLY A 7 -14.62 -9.79 -7.90
C GLY A 7 -16.13 -9.89 -7.63
N ARG A 8 -16.50 -10.76 -6.68
CA ARG A 8 -17.90 -11.01 -6.27
C ARG A 8 -18.49 -9.95 -5.33
N THR A 9 -17.76 -8.87 -5.01
CA THR A 9 -18.30 -7.79 -4.13
C THR A 9 -19.40 -6.97 -4.79
N GLY A 10 -19.46 -6.95 -6.12
CA GLY A 10 -20.35 -6.07 -6.88
C GLY A 10 -19.90 -4.60 -6.91
N ILE A 11 -18.82 -4.23 -6.22
CA ILE A 11 -18.26 -2.88 -6.25
C ILE A 11 -17.64 -2.63 -7.61
N THR A 12 -18.21 -1.68 -8.36
CA THR A 12 -17.71 -1.27 -9.68
C THR A 12 -17.32 0.21 -9.64
N VAL A 13 -16.04 0.49 -9.90
CA VAL A 13 -15.46 1.84 -9.84
C VAL A 13 -14.50 2.06 -11.01
N ASN A 14 -14.08 3.31 -11.25
CA ASN A 14 -12.99 3.53 -12.20
C ASN A 14 -11.67 2.93 -11.67
N LYS A 15 -10.78 2.55 -12.60
CA LYS A 15 -9.45 1.97 -12.27
C LYS A 15 -8.49 3.03 -11.70
N ASN A 16 -8.93 3.79 -10.72
CA ASN A 16 -8.15 4.88 -10.14
C ASN A 16 -8.60 5.09 -8.68
N GLY A 17 -8.11 4.26 -7.78
CA GLY A 17 -8.43 4.33 -6.35
C GLY A 17 -7.51 5.30 -5.60
N PHE A 18 -8.00 5.88 -4.51
CA PHE A 18 -7.26 6.79 -3.65
C PHE A 18 -6.65 6.05 -2.46
N GLY A 19 -5.33 5.99 -2.38
CA GLY A 19 -4.59 5.42 -1.24
C GLY A 19 -4.31 6.49 -0.18
N ALA A 20 -5.02 6.44 0.94
CA ALA A 20 -4.98 7.48 1.97
C ALA A 20 -3.83 7.33 3.01
N LEU A 21 -2.86 6.43 2.81
CA LEU A 21 -1.70 6.35 3.69
C LEU A 21 -0.91 7.67 3.76
N PRO A 22 -0.61 8.37 2.66
CA PRO A 22 0.21 9.58 2.72
C PRO A 22 -0.49 10.77 3.36
N ILE A 23 -1.83 10.87 3.34
CA ILE A 23 -2.54 12.01 3.92
C ILE A 23 -2.36 12.15 5.42
N GLN A 24 -1.93 11.10 6.14
CA GLN A 24 -1.55 11.22 7.56
C GLN A 24 -0.39 12.21 7.82
N ARG A 25 0.35 12.60 6.78
CA ARG A 25 1.54 13.46 6.87
C ARG A 25 1.27 14.93 6.57
N ILE A 26 0.06 15.27 6.17
CA ILE A 26 -0.36 16.63 5.80
C ILE A 26 -1.42 17.14 6.76
N SER A 27 -1.78 18.41 6.65
CA SER A 27 -2.82 19.00 7.50
C SER A 27 -4.19 18.33 7.30
N GLN A 28 -5.09 18.51 8.27
CA GLN A 28 -6.48 18.09 8.15
C GLN A 28 -7.15 18.74 6.93
N GLU A 29 -6.96 20.05 6.79
CA GLU A 29 -7.55 20.86 5.71
C GLU A 29 -7.10 20.38 4.33
N ASP A 30 -5.77 20.18 4.13
CA ASP A 30 -5.23 19.69 2.86
C ASP A 30 -5.72 18.27 2.53
N ALA A 31 -5.80 17.40 3.53
CA ALA A 31 -6.28 16.04 3.34
C ALA A 31 -7.76 15.99 2.91
N VAL A 32 -8.61 16.77 3.59
CA VAL A 32 -10.03 16.92 3.24
C VAL A 32 -10.18 17.51 1.84
N PHE A 33 -9.39 18.54 1.52
CA PHE A 33 -9.38 19.14 0.18
C PHE A 33 -9.03 18.10 -0.91
N LEU A 34 -7.95 17.34 -0.72
CA LEU A 34 -7.53 16.32 -1.69
C LEU A 34 -8.58 15.21 -1.87
N ALA A 35 -9.13 14.69 -0.77
CA ALA A 35 -10.15 13.64 -0.83
C ALA A 35 -11.43 14.14 -1.52
N ARG A 36 -11.88 15.35 -1.22
CA ARG A 36 -13.03 15.99 -1.86
C ARG A 36 -12.78 16.29 -3.34
N LYS A 37 -11.57 16.72 -3.70
CA LYS A 37 -11.17 16.95 -5.10
C LYS A 37 -11.19 15.64 -5.89
N ALA A 38 -10.64 14.57 -5.33
CA ALA A 38 -10.66 13.24 -5.92
C ALA A 38 -12.12 12.75 -6.16
N TYR A 39 -12.98 12.88 -5.15
CA TYR A 39 -14.39 12.54 -5.26
C TYR A 39 -15.10 13.35 -6.38
N LYS A 40 -14.92 14.67 -6.42
CA LYS A 40 -15.53 15.53 -7.44
C LYS A 40 -15.10 15.17 -8.86
N ALA A 41 -13.87 14.69 -9.03
CA ALA A 41 -13.33 14.22 -10.30
C ALA A 41 -13.78 12.79 -10.68
N GLY A 42 -14.54 12.10 -9.82
CA GLY A 42 -15.12 10.80 -10.13
C GLY A 42 -14.44 9.60 -9.45
N ILE A 43 -13.41 9.79 -8.62
CA ILE A 43 -12.87 8.71 -7.79
C ILE A 43 -13.93 8.34 -6.74
N ARG A 44 -14.18 7.03 -6.61
CA ARG A 44 -15.19 6.50 -5.70
C ARG A 44 -14.64 5.50 -4.67
N PHE A 45 -13.40 5.04 -4.84
CA PHE A 45 -12.77 4.08 -3.93
C PHE A 45 -11.64 4.75 -3.14
N PHE A 46 -11.71 4.64 -1.80
CA PHE A 46 -10.76 5.23 -0.86
C PHE A 46 -10.27 4.17 0.12
N ASP A 47 -8.96 3.95 0.15
CA ASP A 47 -8.31 2.96 1.01
C ASP A 47 -7.56 3.64 2.16
N THR A 48 -7.88 3.26 3.38
CA THR A 48 -7.23 3.72 4.61
C THR A 48 -6.92 2.56 5.55
N ALA A 49 -6.54 2.81 6.79
CA ALA A 49 -6.36 1.80 7.84
C ALA A 49 -6.42 2.40 9.23
N ARG A 50 -6.81 1.61 10.23
CA ARG A 50 -6.75 2.00 11.65
C ARG A 50 -5.33 2.43 12.07
N ALA A 51 -4.31 1.78 11.50
CA ALA A 51 -2.90 2.06 11.78
C ALA A 51 -2.35 3.36 11.11
N TYR A 52 -3.12 4.03 10.25
CA TYR A 52 -2.66 5.25 9.56
C TYR A 52 -3.01 6.52 10.36
N THR A 53 -2.60 6.57 11.62
CA THR A 53 -2.76 7.67 12.56
C THR A 53 -4.15 8.33 12.49
N ASP A 54 -4.30 9.46 11.82
CA ASP A 54 -5.51 10.27 11.69
C ASP A 54 -6.17 10.20 10.29
N SER A 55 -5.69 9.32 9.41
CA SER A 55 -6.21 9.19 8.04
C SER A 55 -7.72 8.88 8.00
N GLU A 56 -8.22 8.00 8.89
CA GLU A 56 -9.65 7.72 8.99
C GLU A 56 -10.46 8.96 9.39
N VAL A 57 -9.97 9.76 10.35
CA VAL A 57 -10.63 11.01 10.79
C VAL A 57 -10.74 11.99 9.63
N LYS A 58 -9.67 12.13 8.85
CA LYS A 58 -9.61 13.01 7.67
C LYS A 58 -10.60 12.58 6.59
N LEU A 59 -10.70 11.28 6.31
CA LEU A 59 -11.70 10.77 5.36
C LEU A 59 -13.13 10.90 5.91
N GLY A 60 -13.35 10.67 7.21
CA GLY A 60 -14.64 10.87 7.86
C GLY A 60 -15.15 12.31 7.70
N GLU A 61 -14.27 13.30 7.87
CA GLU A 61 -14.62 14.70 7.62
C GLU A 61 -14.83 14.99 6.12
N ALA A 62 -13.96 14.44 5.27
CA ALA A 62 -14.08 14.65 3.83
C ALA A 62 -15.40 14.13 3.28
N PHE A 63 -15.95 13.04 3.81
CA PHE A 63 -17.16 12.39 3.28
C PHE A 63 -18.41 12.58 4.14
N ASP A 64 -18.34 13.47 5.12
CA ASP A 64 -19.52 13.87 5.89
C ASP A 64 -20.62 14.41 4.95
N GLY A 65 -21.83 13.85 5.08
CA GLY A 65 -22.99 14.13 4.23
C GLY A 65 -23.02 13.46 2.85
N ILE A 66 -21.95 12.76 2.44
CA ILE A 66 -21.85 12.05 1.16
C ILE A 66 -21.27 10.63 1.28
N ARG A 67 -21.28 10.06 2.50
CA ARG A 67 -20.68 8.75 2.78
C ARG A 67 -21.18 7.63 1.87
N SER A 68 -22.45 7.64 1.51
CA SER A 68 -23.08 6.63 0.65
C SER A 68 -22.66 6.72 -0.82
N GLU A 69 -21.96 7.78 -1.21
CA GLU A 69 -21.51 7.99 -2.59
C GLU A 69 -20.08 7.47 -2.85
N VAL A 70 -19.42 6.98 -1.80
CA VAL A 70 -18.05 6.46 -1.88
C VAL A 70 -17.94 5.08 -1.25
N TYR A 71 -16.96 4.31 -1.71
CA TYR A 71 -16.56 3.05 -1.13
C TYR A 71 -15.30 3.26 -0.29
N ILE A 72 -15.36 2.85 0.98
CA ILE A 72 -14.23 2.97 1.91
C ILE A 72 -13.76 1.57 2.30
N ALA A 73 -12.48 1.29 2.04
CA ALA A 73 -11.77 0.16 2.59
C ALA A 73 -10.91 0.63 3.77
N THR A 74 -11.07 0.00 4.94
CA THR A 74 -10.16 0.20 6.07
C THR A 74 -9.68 -1.14 6.63
N LYS A 75 -8.77 -1.12 7.62
CA LYS A 75 -8.02 -2.31 8.03
C LYS A 75 -7.81 -2.34 9.53
N THR A 76 -7.80 -3.55 10.10
CA THR A 76 -7.42 -3.81 11.49
C THR A 76 -6.16 -4.64 11.59
N ALA A 77 -5.28 -4.32 12.53
CA ALA A 77 -4.12 -5.12 12.89
C ALA A 77 -4.37 -6.00 14.15
N ALA A 78 -5.64 -6.18 14.52
CA ALA A 78 -6.08 -6.97 15.67
C ALA A 78 -5.52 -8.40 15.60
N GLN A 79 -5.22 -8.95 16.78
CA GLN A 79 -4.71 -10.31 16.95
C GLN A 79 -5.77 -11.27 17.53
N ASN A 80 -6.89 -10.74 17.98
CA ASN A 80 -8.02 -11.48 18.57
C ASN A 80 -9.35 -10.72 18.38
N ALA A 81 -10.45 -11.36 18.72
CA ALA A 81 -11.79 -10.80 18.54
C ALA A 81 -12.03 -9.52 19.36
N GLU A 82 -11.49 -9.39 20.56
CA GLU A 82 -11.67 -8.19 21.40
C GLU A 82 -11.02 -6.97 20.74
N GLU A 83 -9.78 -7.12 20.28
CA GLU A 83 -9.07 -6.06 19.55
C GLU A 83 -9.77 -5.71 18.23
N PHE A 84 -10.29 -6.73 17.51
CA PHE A 84 -11.06 -6.52 16.28
C PHE A 84 -12.26 -5.60 16.51
N TRP A 85 -13.07 -5.88 17.52
CA TRP A 85 -14.24 -5.07 17.84
C TRP A 85 -13.87 -3.64 18.26
N LYS A 86 -12.82 -3.51 19.06
CA LYS A 86 -12.29 -2.20 19.47
C LYS A 86 -11.85 -1.39 18.26
N ASP A 87 -11.08 -1.99 17.35
CA ASP A 87 -10.61 -1.34 16.13
C ASP A 87 -11.77 -0.95 15.22
N LEU A 88 -12.74 -1.86 15.00
CA LEU A 88 -13.90 -1.59 14.15
C LEU A 88 -14.73 -0.41 14.67
N HIS A 89 -15.08 -0.40 15.95
CA HIS A 89 -15.83 0.70 16.56
C HIS A 89 -15.06 2.03 16.46
N THR A 90 -13.73 1.99 16.65
CA THR A 90 -12.88 3.16 16.49
C THR A 90 -12.88 3.66 15.06
N SER A 91 -12.75 2.76 14.08
CA SER A 91 -12.77 3.09 12.65
C SER A 91 -14.10 3.71 12.23
N LEU A 92 -15.22 3.12 12.66
CA LEU A 92 -16.55 3.66 12.37
C LEU A 92 -16.75 5.07 12.95
N ASN A 93 -16.30 5.29 14.19
CA ASN A 93 -16.36 6.62 14.82
C ASN A 93 -15.49 7.63 14.08
N ASN A 94 -14.26 7.27 13.73
CA ASN A 94 -13.33 8.14 12.99
C ASN A 94 -13.88 8.50 11.60
N LEU A 95 -14.44 7.52 10.90
CA LEU A 95 -15.03 7.68 9.57
C LEU A 95 -16.43 8.32 9.59
N ARG A 96 -16.98 8.60 10.78
CA ARG A 96 -18.32 9.19 10.98
C ARG A 96 -19.42 8.43 10.25
N THR A 97 -19.43 7.10 10.39
CA THR A 97 -20.33 6.20 9.66
C THR A 97 -20.69 4.99 10.53
N ASP A 98 -21.79 4.34 10.21
CA ASP A 98 -22.22 3.09 10.85
C ASP A 98 -21.77 1.83 10.09
N TYR A 99 -21.15 1.99 8.91
CA TYR A 99 -20.62 0.87 8.12
C TYR A 99 -19.36 1.24 7.34
N VAL A 100 -18.58 0.23 6.98
CA VAL A 100 -17.53 0.31 5.97
C VAL A 100 -17.77 -0.71 4.85
N ASP A 101 -17.33 -0.38 3.64
CA ASP A 101 -17.60 -1.22 2.48
C ASP A 101 -16.69 -2.46 2.48
N ILE A 102 -15.40 -2.30 2.79
CA ILE A 102 -14.46 -3.41 2.90
C ILE A 102 -13.68 -3.25 4.21
N TYR A 103 -13.72 -4.28 5.05
CA TYR A 103 -12.89 -4.35 6.26
C TYR A 103 -11.86 -5.45 6.13
N GLN A 104 -10.56 -5.09 6.26
CA GLN A 104 -9.46 -5.97 5.93
C GLN A 104 -8.62 -6.33 7.15
N PHE A 105 -8.16 -7.57 7.24
CA PHE A 105 -7.08 -7.94 8.15
C PHE A 105 -5.76 -7.39 7.62
N HIS A 106 -5.04 -6.59 8.43
CA HIS A 106 -3.90 -5.80 8.03
C HIS A 106 -2.57 -6.56 8.15
N ASN A 107 -2.18 -7.30 7.13
CA ASN A 107 -0.92 -8.04 7.05
C ASN A 107 -0.73 -9.05 8.19
N PRO A 108 -1.72 -9.87 8.53
CA PRO A 108 -1.55 -10.91 9.53
C PRO A 108 -0.44 -11.88 9.11
N SER A 109 0.19 -12.53 10.09
CA SER A 109 1.24 -13.53 9.83
C SER A 109 0.68 -14.90 9.42
N PHE A 110 -0.63 -15.08 9.52
CA PHE A 110 -1.41 -16.28 9.17
C PHE A 110 -2.68 -15.84 8.42
N CYS A 111 -3.41 -16.76 7.84
CA CYS A 111 -4.71 -16.51 7.23
C CYS A 111 -5.81 -16.70 8.28
N PRO A 112 -6.47 -15.64 8.80
CA PRO A 112 -7.59 -15.78 9.70
C PRO A 112 -8.73 -16.59 9.09
N LYS A 113 -9.22 -17.62 9.80
CA LYS A 113 -10.28 -18.51 9.34
C LYS A 113 -11.08 -19.10 10.52
N PRO A 114 -12.29 -19.59 10.29
CA PRO A 114 -13.09 -20.15 11.36
C PRO A 114 -12.36 -21.26 12.13
N GLY A 115 -12.40 -21.18 13.47
CA GLY A 115 -11.82 -22.20 14.33
C GLY A 115 -10.29 -22.16 14.47
N ASP A 116 -9.61 -21.11 14.01
CA ASP A 116 -8.15 -20.96 14.13
C ASP A 116 -7.67 -20.56 15.55
N GLY A 117 -8.63 -20.32 16.46
CA GLY A 117 -8.37 -19.94 17.84
C GLY A 117 -8.19 -18.44 18.07
N SER A 118 -8.09 -17.60 17.02
CA SER A 118 -8.00 -16.15 17.15
C SER A 118 -9.36 -15.49 17.37
N GLY A 119 -10.43 -16.09 16.84
CA GLY A 119 -11.78 -15.52 16.80
C GLY A 119 -11.94 -14.34 15.87
N LEU A 120 -10.92 -14.02 15.06
CA LEU A 120 -10.91 -12.86 14.16
C LEU A 120 -11.93 -13.00 13.04
N TYR A 121 -11.97 -14.18 12.41
CA TYR A 121 -12.86 -14.38 11.27
C TYR A 121 -14.32 -14.46 11.71
N GLU A 122 -14.60 -15.09 12.87
CA GLU A 122 -15.92 -15.13 13.49
C GLU A 122 -16.42 -13.70 13.83
N ALA A 123 -15.55 -12.86 14.39
CA ALA A 123 -15.88 -11.45 14.66
C ALA A 123 -16.18 -10.68 13.36
N ALA A 124 -15.46 -10.96 12.27
CA ALA A 124 -15.73 -10.35 10.97
C ALA A 124 -17.07 -10.80 10.39
N LEU A 125 -17.43 -12.08 10.52
CA LEU A 125 -18.75 -12.58 10.11
C LEU A 125 -19.88 -11.93 10.92
N GLU A 126 -19.74 -11.86 12.24
CA GLU A 126 -20.71 -11.20 13.10
C GLU A 126 -20.86 -9.71 12.75
N ALA A 127 -19.75 -9.01 12.49
CA ALA A 127 -19.79 -7.61 12.06
C ALA A 127 -20.50 -7.43 10.70
N LYS A 128 -20.33 -8.39 9.79
CA LYS A 128 -21.02 -8.40 8.49
C LYS A 128 -22.52 -8.66 8.67
N GLU A 129 -22.91 -9.60 9.51
CA GLU A 129 -24.33 -9.87 9.85
C GLU A 129 -25.01 -8.65 10.48
N LYS A 130 -24.27 -7.89 11.32
CA LYS A 130 -24.75 -6.64 11.91
C LYS A 130 -24.78 -5.46 10.92
N GLY A 131 -24.29 -5.64 9.69
CA GLY A 131 -24.24 -4.60 8.67
C GLY A 131 -23.16 -3.53 8.89
N MET A 132 -22.26 -3.74 9.88
CA MET A 132 -21.16 -2.81 10.18
C MET A 132 -20.03 -2.89 9.16
N ILE A 133 -19.87 -4.02 8.49
CA ILE A 133 -18.98 -4.20 7.33
C ILE A 133 -19.76 -4.89 6.22
N ARG A 134 -19.48 -4.54 4.96
CA ARG A 134 -20.18 -5.15 3.81
C ARG A 134 -19.40 -6.33 3.24
N HIS A 135 -18.07 -6.22 3.15
CA HIS A 135 -17.18 -7.23 2.58
C HIS A 135 -15.98 -7.48 3.49
N ILE A 136 -15.56 -8.75 3.57
CA ILE A 136 -14.38 -9.18 4.31
C ILE A 136 -13.22 -9.28 3.35
N GLY A 137 -12.14 -8.54 3.66
CA GLY A 137 -10.91 -8.56 2.89
C GLY A 137 -9.68 -8.91 3.71
N ILE A 138 -8.58 -9.12 3.03
CA ILE A 138 -7.27 -9.28 3.63
C ILE A 138 -6.23 -8.50 2.83
N THR A 139 -5.30 -7.85 3.53
CA THR A 139 -4.10 -7.29 2.90
C THR A 139 -2.87 -8.03 3.40
N ASN A 140 -1.96 -8.36 2.52
CA ASN A 140 -0.73 -9.04 2.90
C ASN A 140 0.46 -8.65 2.03
N HIS A 141 1.66 -9.03 2.47
CA HIS A 141 2.92 -8.92 1.74
C HIS A 141 3.59 -10.28 1.57
N ARG A 142 3.02 -11.34 2.18
CA ARG A 142 3.51 -12.71 2.09
C ARG A 142 2.68 -13.48 1.08
N LEU A 143 3.34 -13.99 0.05
CA LEU A 143 2.70 -14.79 -1.01
C LEU A 143 1.96 -16.01 -0.45
N SER A 144 2.56 -16.68 0.55
CA SER A 144 1.95 -17.88 1.16
C SER A 144 0.60 -17.58 1.82
N VAL A 145 0.51 -16.48 2.60
CA VAL A 145 -0.74 -16.08 3.25
C VAL A 145 -1.76 -15.59 2.22
N ALA A 146 -1.30 -14.87 1.19
CA ALA A 146 -2.18 -14.41 0.12
C ALA A 146 -2.79 -15.58 -0.67
N LYS A 147 -1.98 -16.58 -1.04
CA LYS A 147 -2.47 -17.81 -1.71
C LYS A 147 -3.44 -18.57 -0.82
N GLU A 148 -3.12 -18.80 0.45
CA GLU A 148 -4.01 -19.44 1.41
C GLU A 148 -5.34 -18.70 1.54
N ALA A 149 -5.33 -17.36 1.57
CA ALA A 149 -6.54 -16.57 1.64
C ALA A 149 -7.43 -16.73 0.40
N ILE A 150 -6.83 -16.74 -0.80
CA ILE A 150 -7.58 -16.98 -2.05
C ILE A 150 -8.20 -18.37 -2.06
N GLU A 151 -7.39 -19.40 -1.77
CA GLU A 151 -7.80 -20.82 -1.81
C GLU A 151 -8.84 -21.16 -0.74
N SER A 152 -8.86 -20.44 0.37
CA SER A 152 -9.84 -20.63 1.44
C SER A 152 -11.29 -20.32 1.01
N GLY A 153 -11.47 -19.48 -0.01
CA GLY A 153 -12.79 -18.99 -0.44
C GLY A 153 -13.49 -18.04 0.54
N LEU A 154 -12.83 -17.68 1.65
CA LEU A 154 -13.39 -16.89 2.74
C LEU A 154 -13.40 -15.39 2.47
N TYR A 155 -12.47 -14.90 1.65
CA TYR A 155 -12.25 -13.48 1.40
C TYR A 155 -12.86 -13.02 0.08
N GLU A 156 -13.39 -11.80 0.08
CA GLU A 156 -13.99 -11.17 -1.10
C GLU A 156 -13.00 -10.23 -1.81
N THR A 157 -11.98 -9.74 -1.07
CA THR A 157 -10.89 -8.94 -1.64
C THR A 157 -9.54 -9.34 -1.07
N LEU A 158 -8.52 -9.28 -1.92
CA LEU A 158 -7.11 -9.35 -1.54
C LEU A 158 -6.43 -8.03 -1.92
N GLN A 159 -5.77 -7.38 -0.96
CA GLN A 159 -4.90 -6.24 -1.23
C GLN A 159 -3.45 -6.68 -1.13
N PHE A 160 -2.70 -6.53 -2.22
CA PHE A 160 -1.31 -6.99 -2.31
C PHE A 160 -0.43 -5.97 -3.07
N PRO A 161 0.90 -5.86 -2.76
CA PRO A 161 1.80 -5.04 -3.56
C PRO A 161 1.85 -5.54 -5.00
N PHE A 162 1.56 -4.63 -5.94
CA PHE A 162 1.60 -4.94 -7.35
C PHE A 162 2.04 -3.73 -8.16
N SER A 163 2.92 -3.93 -9.11
CA SER A 163 3.44 -2.90 -10.02
C SER A 163 4.18 -3.56 -11.17
N TYR A 164 4.66 -2.81 -12.14
CA TYR A 164 5.39 -3.38 -13.26
C TYR A 164 6.77 -4.00 -12.92
N ILE A 165 7.25 -3.86 -11.68
CA ILE A 165 8.43 -4.57 -11.17
C ILE A 165 8.07 -5.83 -10.37
N SER A 166 6.80 -6.23 -10.35
CA SER A 166 6.34 -7.49 -9.78
C SER A 166 6.81 -8.68 -10.61
N GLY A 167 7.09 -9.79 -9.94
CA GLY A 167 7.53 -11.03 -10.58
C GLY A 167 6.37 -11.94 -10.97
N GLU A 168 6.72 -13.13 -11.45
CA GLU A 168 5.75 -14.13 -11.88
C GLU A 168 4.78 -14.55 -10.78
N GLN A 169 5.24 -14.63 -9.54
CA GLN A 169 4.41 -15.04 -8.40
C GLN A 169 3.30 -14.05 -8.07
N GLU A 170 3.56 -12.74 -8.21
CA GLU A 170 2.54 -11.72 -8.03
C GLU A 170 1.55 -11.70 -9.21
N LEU A 171 2.02 -11.95 -10.43
CA LEU A 171 1.15 -12.13 -11.60
C LEU A 171 0.22 -13.35 -11.43
N GLU A 172 0.75 -14.45 -10.90
CA GLU A 172 -0.04 -15.64 -10.54
C GLU A 172 -1.14 -15.33 -9.52
N LEU A 173 -0.85 -14.49 -8.48
CA LEU A 173 -1.87 -14.07 -7.51
C LEU A 173 -3.02 -13.30 -8.18
N VAL A 174 -2.72 -12.42 -9.14
CA VAL A 174 -3.74 -11.69 -9.89
C VAL A 174 -4.65 -12.64 -10.65
N GLN A 175 -4.04 -13.65 -11.31
CA GLN A 175 -4.78 -14.65 -12.06
C GLN A 175 -5.64 -15.53 -11.13
N LEU A 176 -5.10 -15.99 -10.00
CA LEU A 176 -5.84 -16.75 -9.00
C LEU A 176 -7.02 -15.95 -8.42
N CYS A 177 -6.83 -14.65 -8.13
CA CYS A 177 -7.93 -13.80 -7.68
C CYS A 177 -9.06 -13.74 -8.74
N LYS A 178 -8.70 -13.63 -10.02
CA LYS A 178 -9.69 -13.64 -11.11
C LYS A 178 -10.47 -14.97 -11.16
N GLU A 179 -9.77 -16.09 -11.06
CA GLU A 179 -10.37 -17.43 -11.09
C GLU A 179 -11.32 -17.70 -9.91
N HIS A 180 -11.01 -17.13 -8.73
CA HIS A 180 -11.80 -17.27 -7.52
C HIS A 180 -12.80 -16.11 -7.30
N GLU A 181 -12.96 -15.21 -8.27
CA GLU A 181 -13.84 -14.03 -8.19
C GLU A 181 -13.55 -13.13 -6.98
N ILE A 182 -12.26 -12.99 -6.62
CA ILE A 182 -11.77 -12.12 -5.55
C ILE A 182 -11.29 -10.81 -6.15
N GLY A 183 -11.76 -9.68 -5.61
CA GLY A 183 -11.29 -8.35 -6.04
C GLY A 183 -9.83 -8.13 -5.65
N PHE A 184 -8.96 -7.83 -6.63
CA PHE A 184 -7.56 -7.54 -6.37
C PHE A 184 -7.34 -6.03 -6.23
N ILE A 185 -6.91 -5.58 -5.05
CA ILE A 185 -6.55 -4.18 -4.78
C ILE A 185 -5.04 -4.06 -4.85
N ALA A 186 -4.54 -3.39 -5.91
CA ALA A 186 -3.12 -3.22 -6.13
C ALA A 186 -2.58 -2.05 -5.31
N MET A 187 -1.81 -2.34 -4.28
CA MET A 187 -1.12 -1.32 -3.49
C MET A 187 0.33 -1.17 -3.94
N LYS A 188 0.93 0.01 -3.69
CA LYS A 188 2.33 0.31 -4.00
C LYS A 188 2.67 0.28 -5.49
N GLY A 189 1.76 0.65 -6.36
CA GLY A 189 1.97 0.75 -7.80
C GLY A 189 3.19 1.58 -8.20
N LEU A 190 3.56 2.59 -7.40
CA LEU A 190 4.81 3.37 -7.57
C LEU A 190 5.99 2.85 -6.73
N SER A 191 5.89 1.64 -6.17
CA SER A 191 6.95 0.99 -5.37
C SER A 191 7.57 1.89 -4.27
N GLY A 192 6.72 2.73 -3.64
CA GLY A 192 7.15 3.67 -2.60
C GLY A 192 8.08 4.77 -3.12
N GLY A 193 7.87 5.24 -4.33
CA GLY A 193 8.59 6.33 -4.98
C GLY A 193 9.80 5.88 -5.82
N LEU A 194 10.03 4.58 -5.98
CA LEU A 194 11.08 4.08 -6.88
C LEU A 194 10.65 4.07 -8.35
N ILE A 195 9.37 3.92 -8.60
CA ILE A 195 8.74 4.09 -9.91
C ILE A 195 8.34 5.55 -10.04
N THR A 196 8.91 6.25 -11.02
CA THR A 196 8.74 7.70 -11.21
C THR A 196 7.84 8.04 -12.40
N ASN A 197 7.58 7.09 -13.30
CA ASN A 197 6.66 7.27 -14.42
C ASN A 197 5.28 6.71 -14.07
N SER A 198 4.36 7.60 -13.66
CA SER A 198 3.01 7.22 -13.27
C SER A 198 2.17 6.72 -14.44
N ALA A 199 2.41 7.22 -15.67
CA ALA A 199 1.71 6.77 -16.87
C ALA A 199 2.06 5.31 -17.19
N ALA A 200 3.35 4.93 -17.08
CA ALA A 200 3.79 3.55 -17.25
C ALA A 200 3.20 2.63 -16.17
N ALA A 201 3.15 3.10 -14.91
CA ALA A 201 2.54 2.35 -13.81
C ALA A 201 1.05 2.12 -14.05
N TYR A 202 0.31 3.18 -14.39
CA TYR A 202 -1.12 3.08 -14.69
C TYR A 202 -1.38 2.17 -15.90
N ALA A 203 -0.67 2.39 -17.02
CA ALA A 203 -0.84 1.61 -18.24
C ALA A 203 -0.55 0.11 -18.03
N PHE A 204 0.42 -0.21 -17.15
CA PHE A 204 0.70 -1.59 -16.78
C PHE A 204 -0.46 -2.20 -15.99
N GLU A 205 -0.91 -1.57 -14.90
CA GLU A 205 -1.96 -2.12 -14.03
C GLU A 205 -3.33 -2.14 -14.74
N ALA A 206 -3.58 -1.23 -15.67
CA ALA A 206 -4.81 -1.17 -16.44
C ALA A 206 -5.04 -2.38 -17.35
N GLN A 207 -3.98 -3.14 -17.71
CA GLN A 207 -4.09 -4.34 -18.55
C GLN A 207 -4.75 -5.52 -17.83
N PHE A 208 -4.78 -5.49 -16.50
CA PHE A 208 -5.29 -6.61 -15.70
C PHE A 208 -6.76 -6.39 -15.35
N GLU A 209 -7.61 -7.29 -15.81
CA GLU A 209 -9.02 -7.31 -15.45
C GLU A 209 -9.17 -7.62 -13.93
N GLY A 210 -10.09 -6.94 -13.26
CA GLY A 210 -10.35 -7.16 -11.82
C GLY A 210 -9.31 -6.54 -10.87
N VAL A 211 -8.28 -5.84 -11.40
CA VAL A 211 -7.28 -5.12 -10.60
C VAL A 211 -7.66 -3.66 -10.42
N LEU A 212 -7.75 -3.22 -9.18
CA LEU A 212 -7.95 -1.81 -8.80
C LEU A 212 -6.67 -1.25 -8.19
N PRO A 213 -5.93 -0.38 -8.88
CA PRO A 213 -4.82 0.34 -8.28
C PRO A 213 -5.30 1.38 -7.27
N ILE A 214 -4.57 1.50 -6.16
CA ILE A 214 -4.73 2.56 -5.17
C ILE A 214 -3.46 3.42 -5.10
N TRP A 215 -3.59 4.69 -5.50
CA TRP A 215 -2.45 5.61 -5.58
C TRP A 215 -2.31 6.41 -4.30
N GLY A 216 -1.13 6.36 -3.70
CA GLY A 216 -0.81 7.17 -2.54
C GLY A 216 -0.55 8.62 -2.93
N VAL A 217 -1.40 9.54 -2.44
CA VAL A 217 -1.37 10.96 -2.79
C VAL A 217 -1.24 11.80 -1.52
N GLN A 218 -0.39 12.82 -1.53
CA GLN A 218 -0.26 13.82 -0.47
C GLN A 218 -0.12 15.26 -0.99
N ARG A 219 -0.02 15.44 -2.31
CA ARG A 219 0.10 16.75 -2.97
C ARG A 219 -0.94 16.88 -4.06
N GLU A 220 -1.44 18.09 -4.28
CA GLU A 220 -2.43 18.36 -5.32
C GLU A 220 -1.91 17.99 -6.72
N LYS A 221 -0.66 18.31 -7.03
CA LYS A 221 -0.05 17.95 -8.32
C LYS A 221 -0.02 16.44 -8.58
N GLU A 222 0.26 15.64 -7.55
CA GLU A 222 0.23 14.18 -7.64
C GLU A 222 -1.19 13.67 -7.93
N LEU A 223 -2.18 14.29 -7.27
CA LEU A 223 -3.58 13.98 -7.52
C LEU A 223 -3.98 14.33 -8.94
N ASP A 224 -3.68 15.55 -9.41
CA ASP A 224 -4.04 16.05 -10.73
C ASP A 224 -3.50 15.16 -11.85
N GLU A 225 -2.31 14.62 -11.67
CA GLU A 225 -1.71 13.66 -12.60
C GLU A 225 -2.57 12.40 -12.74
N PHE A 226 -2.95 11.75 -11.62
CA PHE A 226 -3.83 10.58 -11.67
C PHE A 226 -5.26 10.90 -12.09
N LEU A 227 -5.79 12.09 -11.77
CA LEU A 227 -7.10 12.51 -12.23
C LEU A 227 -7.15 12.67 -13.75
N SER A 228 -6.06 13.11 -14.39
CA SER A 228 -5.98 13.22 -15.84
C SER A 228 -6.17 11.87 -16.55
N TYR A 229 -5.88 10.76 -15.88
CA TYR A 229 -6.04 9.40 -16.40
C TYR A 229 -7.48 8.88 -16.36
N ILE A 230 -8.39 9.59 -15.71
CA ILE A 230 -9.83 9.25 -15.73
C ILE A 230 -10.39 9.44 -17.13
N ASP A 231 -10.09 10.58 -17.74
CA ASP A 231 -10.59 10.93 -19.08
C ASP A 231 -9.67 10.42 -20.19
N ASN A 232 -8.35 10.49 -19.98
CA ASN A 232 -7.33 10.08 -20.94
C ASN A 232 -6.40 9.02 -20.35
N PRO A 233 -6.88 7.79 -20.13
CA PRO A 233 -6.08 6.76 -19.51
C PRO A 233 -4.87 6.37 -20.38
N PRO A 234 -3.64 6.39 -19.83
CA PRO A 234 -2.46 5.90 -20.53
C PRO A 234 -2.66 4.46 -21.01
N ARG A 235 -2.22 4.19 -22.24
CA ARG A 235 -2.25 2.86 -22.85
C ARG A 235 -0.83 2.41 -23.11
N MET A 236 -0.60 1.11 -22.90
CA MET A 236 0.72 0.53 -23.15
C MET A 236 1.11 0.69 -24.62
N ASP A 237 2.25 1.34 -24.85
CA ASP A 237 2.87 1.53 -26.14
C ASP A 237 4.37 1.18 -26.09
N ALA A 238 5.10 1.47 -27.17
CA ALA A 238 6.52 1.17 -27.25
C ALA A 238 7.38 2.05 -26.31
N GLU A 239 6.98 3.30 -26.09
CA GLU A 239 7.68 4.23 -25.20
C GLU A 239 7.54 3.81 -23.74
N LEU A 240 6.32 3.58 -23.28
CA LEU A 240 6.06 3.11 -21.92
C LEU A 240 6.63 1.71 -21.66
N SER A 241 6.63 0.83 -22.67
CA SER A 241 7.27 -0.48 -22.60
C SER A 241 8.79 -0.37 -22.41
N ALA A 242 9.44 0.57 -23.10
CA ALA A 242 10.87 0.83 -22.96
C ALA A 242 11.21 1.38 -21.56
N VAL A 243 10.37 2.29 -21.01
CA VAL A 243 10.50 2.78 -19.63
C VAL A 243 10.42 1.62 -18.64
N ILE A 244 9.45 0.75 -18.81
CA ILE A 244 9.27 -0.41 -17.91
C ILE A 244 10.46 -1.37 -18.00
N ALA A 245 10.97 -1.63 -19.21
CA ALA A 245 12.12 -2.50 -19.42
C ALA A 245 13.37 -1.94 -18.72
N HIS A 246 13.64 -0.65 -18.91
CA HIS A 246 14.74 0.04 -18.25
C HIS A 246 14.63 0.01 -16.72
N ASP A 247 13.45 0.34 -16.19
CA ASP A 247 13.20 0.31 -14.74
C ASP A 247 13.34 -1.10 -14.16
N ARG A 248 12.92 -2.13 -14.88
CA ARG A 248 13.10 -3.52 -14.46
C ARG A 248 14.57 -3.92 -14.39
N GLU A 249 15.40 -3.46 -15.33
CA GLU A 249 16.85 -3.70 -15.27
C GLU A 249 17.48 -3.04 -14.06
N GLU A 250 17.14 -1.77 -13.78
CA GLU A 250 17.69 -1.02 -12.64
C GLU A 250 17.18 -1.51 -11.27
N LEU A 251 15.93 -1.93 -11.22
CA LEU A 251 15.25 -2.39 -10.00
C LEU A 251 15.23 -3.92 -9.89
N CYS A 252 16.05 -4.64 -10.68
CA CYS A 252 16.20 -6.08 -10.52
C CYS A 252 16.96 -6.42 -9.23
N GLY A 253 16.60 -7.55 -8.62
CA GLY A 253 17.30 -8.09 -7.45
C GLY A 253 16.70 -7.74 -6.09
N GLU A 254 17.50 -7.97 -5.05
CA GLU A 254 17.09 -7.80 -3.66
C GLU A 254 17.16 -6.33 -3.23
N PHE A 255 16.02 -5.70 -3.07
CA PHE A 255 15.93 -4.35 -2.48
C PHE A 255 14.76 -4.24 -1.51
N CYS A 256 14.88 -3.32 -0.54
CA CYS A 256 13.84 -3.07 0.45
C CYS A 256 12.61 -2.42 -0.20
N ARG A 257 11.44 -3.05 -0.07
CA ARG A 257 10.15 -2.55 -0.60
C ARG A 257 9.55 -1.40 0.24
N GLY A 258 10.24 -0.94 1.30
CA GLY A 258 9.83 0.20 2.12
C GLY A 258 8.54 -0.02 2.93
N CYS A 259 8.13 -1.26 3.19
CA CYS A 259 6.86 -1.57 3.85
C CYS A 259 6.82 -1.21 5.35
N GLY A 260 7.97 -1.16 6.04
CA GLY A 260 8.07 -0.75 7.43
C GLY A 260 7.76 -1.82 8.48
N TYR A 261 7.40 -3.05 8.11
CA TYR A 261 7.07 -4.10 9.09
C TYR A 261 8.24 -4.56 9.98
N CYS A 262 9.47 -4.25 9.57
CA CYS A 262 10.67 -4.47 10.40
C CYS A 262 10.84 -3.42 11.50
N MET A 263 10.05 -2.36 11.51
CA MET A 263 10.09 -1.30 12.50
C MET A 263 9.26 -1.65 13.76
N PRO A 264 9.54 -1.03 14.94
CA PRO A 264 10.66 -0.14 15.18
C PRO A 264 11.99 -0.89 15.33
N CYS A 265 13.09 -0.23 14.94
CA CYS A 265 14.43 -0.74 15.19
C CYS A 265 14.87 -0.35 16.61
N PRO A 266 15.42 -1.27 17.43
CA PRO A 266 15.88 -0.93 18.78
C PRO A 266 17.04 0.08 18.80
N ALA A 267 17.82 0.16 17.71
CA ALA A 267 18.86 1.20 17.52
C ALA A 267 18.33 2.50 16.89
N GLY A 268 17.03 2.64 16.70
CA GLY A 268 16.40 3.83 16.12
C GLY A 268 16.70 4.07 14.62
N ILE A 269 17.12 3.04 13.89
CA ILE A 269 17.39 3.11 12.44
C ILE A 269 16.06 3.11 11.69
N GLU A 270 15.85 4.05 10.77
CA GLU A 270 14.71 4.07 9.85
C GLU A 270 14.94 3.06 8.71
N ILE A 271 14.84 1.76 9.02
CA ILE A 271 15.25 0.66 8.15
C ILE A 271 14.57 0.73 6.77
N ASN A 272 13.28 1.01 6.74
CA ASN A 272 12.47 1.08 5.52
C ASN A 272 12.92 2.17 4.52
N ASN A 273 13.66 3.17 4.98
CA ASN A 273 14.27 4.20 4.14
C ASN A 273 15.76 3.89 3.92
N CYS A 274 16.50 3.62 5.00
CA CYS A 274 17.94 3.42 4.93
C CYS A 274 18.35 2.20 4.09
N ALA A 275 17.59 1.11 4.14
CA ALA A 275 17.89 -0.13 3.41
C ALA A 275 17.62 -0.06 1.88
N ARG A 276 17.17 1.09 1.37
CA ARG A 276 16.97 1.36 -0.07
C ARG A 276 17.49 2.74 -0.49
N MET A 277 18.34 3.34 0.33
CA MET A 277 18.81 4.71 0.12
C MET A 277 19.53 4.88 -1.21
N SER A 278 20.32 3.92 -1.67
CA SER A 278 21.00 3.95 -2.96
C SER A 278 20.03 4.16 -4.13
N LEU A 279 18.87 3.51 -4.09
CA LEU A 279 17.84 3.68 -5.11
C LEU A 279 17.11 5.03 -4.96
N LEU A 280 16.83 5.45 -3.71
CA LEU A 280 16.19 6.75 -3.48
C LEU A 280 17.05 7.91 -3.97
N LEU A 281 18.37 7.86 -3.77
CA LEU A 281 19.28 8.89 -4.24
C LEU A 281 19.28 9.04 -5.77
N ARG A 282 19.09 7.94 -6.50
CA ARG A 282 19.13 7.91 -7.98
C ARG A 282 17.78 8.15 -8.65
N ARG A 283 16.68 7.91 -7.94
CA ARG A 283 15.33 7.88 -8.53
C ARG A 283 14.35 8.88 -7.93
N SER A 284 14.75 9.60 -6.88
CA SER A 284 13.94 10.66 -6.26
C SER A 284 14.79 11.90 -6.00
N PRO A 285 14.19 13.07 -5.70
CA PRO A 285 14.97 14.26 -5.35
C PRO A 285 15.94 13.97 -4.20
N SER A 286 17.24 13.96 -4.48
CA SER A 286 18.28 13.53 -3.53
C SER A 286 18.60 14.57 -2.45
N ALA A 287 18.30 15.86 -2.69
CA ALA A 287 18.68 16.95 -1.81
C ALA A 287 18.24 16.77 -0.34
N GLU A 288 17.04 16.28 -0.10
CA GLU A 288 16.55 16.01 1.26
C GLU A 288 17.35 14.88 1.94
N HIS A 289 17.64 13.83 1.18
CA HIS A 289 18.40 12.68 1.67
C HIS A 289 19.85 13.04 1.99
N LEU A 290 20.44 13.98 1.27
CA LEU A 290 21.80 14.47 1.46
C LEU A 290 21.92 15.63 2.45
N SER A 291 20.78 16.16 2.95
CA SER A 291 20.75 17.20 3.98
C SER A 291 21.39 16.73 5.30
N PRO A 292 21.77 17.65 6.21
CA PRO A 292 22.28 17.28 7.53
C PRO A 292 21.33 16.34 8.29
N ALA A 293 20.02 16.50 8.14
CA ALA A 293 19.02 15.61 8.75
C ALA A 293 19.04 14.21 8.11
N GLY A 294 19.15 14.11 6.78
CA GLY A 294 19.30 12.85 6.06
C GLY A 294 20.57 12.11 6.45
N GLN A 295 21.69 12.85 6.55
CA GLN A 295 22.99 12.29 7.01
C GLN A 295 22.90 11.74 8.43
N ALA A 296 22.26 12.46 9.36
CA ALA A 296 22.05 12.02 10.72
C ALA A 296 21.22 10.71 10.79
N LYS A 297 20.21 10.55 9.91
CA LYS A 297 19.42 9.31 9.81
C LYS A 297 20.27 8.13 9.33
N MET A 298 21.04 8.33 8.26
CA MET A 298 21.92 7.29 7.71
C MET A 298 23.02 6.88 8.68
N LYS A 299 23.59 7.84 9.40
CA LYS A 299 24.65 7.59 10.41
C LYS A 299 24.19 6.66 11.53
N LYS A 300 22.88 6.61 11.85
CA LYS A 300 22.38 5.66 12.86
C LYS A 300 22.66 4.20 12.54
N ILE A 301 22.96 3.87 11.27
CA ILE A 301 23.32 2.50 10.85
C ILE A 301 24.59 2.02 11.57
N GLU A 302 25.52 2.92 11.89
CA GLU A 302 26.74 2.59 12.66
C GLU A 302 26.45 1.99 14.04
N GLY A 303 25.30 2.35 14.61
CA GLY A 303 24.80 1.82 15.88
C GLY A 303 23.98 0.53 15.75
N CYS A 304 24.05 -0.18 14.63
CA CYS A 304 23.30 -1.42 14.43
C CYS A 304 23.72 -2.49 15.44
N LEU A 305 22.76 -3.02 16.19
CA LEU A 305 22.99 -4.05 17.21
C LEU A 305 23.15 -5.46 16.63
N HIS A 306 23.08 -5.62 15.32
CA HIS A 306 23.11 -6.92 14.62
C HIS A 306 22.15 -7.98 15.20
N CYS A 307 21.04 -7.53 15.81
CA CYS A 307 20.06 -8.40 16.46
C CYS A 307 19.19 -9.21 15.47
N ASN A 308 19.28 -8.98 14.17
CA ASN A 308 18.54 -9.62 13.09
C ASN A 308 17.00 -9.52 13.17
N GLN A 309 16.43 -8.74 14.09
CA GLN A 309 15.00 -8.57 14.22
C GLN A 309 14.35 -8.09 12.90
N CYS A 310 15.02 -7.19 12.18
CA CYS A 310 14.55 -6.68 10.91
C CYS A 310 14.52 -7.74 9.82
N LYS A 311 15.49 -8.66 9.78
CA LYS A 311 15.52 -9.80 8.86
C LYS A 311 14.38 -10.77 9.17
N ALA A 312 14.20 -11.12 10.45
CA ALA A 312 13.14 -12.04 10.87
C ALA A 312 11.73 -11.51 10.60
N LYS A 313 11.51 -10.19 10.68
CA LYS A 313 10.23 -9.53 10.42
C LYS A 313 9.99 -9.21 8.94
N CYS A 314 10.98 -9.38 8.06
CA CYS A 314 10.84 -9.02 6.65
C CYS A 314 9.90 -9.98 5.91
N PRO A 315 8.77 -9.51 5.37
CA PRO A 315 7.84 -10.37 4.63
C PRO A 315 8.40 -10.87 3.29
N TYR A 316 9.47 -10.24 2.80
CA TYR A 316 10.16 -10.59 1.55
C TYR A 316 11.42 -11.43 1.78
N GLY A 317 11.71 -11.88 3.00
CA GLY A 317 12.89 -12.69 3.31
C GLY A 317 14.25 -12.01 3.10
N LEU A 318 14.28 -10.67 3.01
CA LEU A 318 15.50 -9.93 2.68
C LEU A 318 16.53 -9.98 3.80
N ASP A 319 17.81 -10.04 3.45
CA ASP A 319 18.90 -9.79 4.38
C ASP A 319 19.03 -8.29 4.67
N THR A 320 18.12 -7.79 5.51
CA THR A 320 17.98 -6.37 5.82
C THR A 320 19.26 -5.77 6.44
N PRO A 321 20.00 -6.46 7.34
CA PRO A 321 21.29 -5.95 7.83
C PRO A 321 22.32 -5.77 6.72
N ALA A 322 22.42 -6.73 5.79
CA ALA A 322 23.33 -6.61 4.63
C ALA A 322 22.90 -5.46 3.71
N LEU A 323 21.61 -5.28 3.49
CA LEU A 323 21.07 -4.15 2.73
C LEU A 323 21.42 -2.80 3.37
N LEU A 324 21.29 -2.67 4.69
CA LEU A 324 21.66 -1.44 5.41
C LEU A 324 23.15 -1.11 5.22
N ALA A 325 24.03 -2.11 5.38
CA ALA A 325 25.47 -1.93 5.22
C ALA A 325 25.83 -1.48 3.80
N ARG A 326 25.30 -2.16 2.76
CA ARG A 326 25.57 -1.80 1.35
C ARG A 326 25.07 -0.38 1.01
N ASN A 327 23.86 -0.05 1.45
CA ASN A 327 23.30 1.27 1.21
C ASN A 327 24.06 2.38 1.93
N TYR A 328 24.62 2.11 3.12
CA TYR A 328 25.41 3.08 3.85
C TYR A 328 26.77 3.32 3.21
N GLU A 329 27.44 2.28 2.72
CA GLU A 329 28.69 2.42 1.98
C GLU A 329 28.49 3.23 0.69
N ASP A 330 27.46 2.93 -0.10
CA ASP A 330 27.13 3.70 -1.29
C ASP A 330 26.81 5.19 -0.95
N TYR A 331 26.03 5.40 0.14
CA TYR A 331 25.70 6.73 0.64
C TYR A 331 26.97 7.56 0.98
N LYS A 332 27.94 6.95 1.64
CA LYS A 332 29.22 7.62 1.95
C LYS A 332 29.98 8.01 0.69
N ARG A 333 30.00 7.15 -0.33
CA ARG A 333 30.65 7.44 -1.62
C ARG A 333 29.97 8.59 -2.35
N VAL A 334 28.63 8.68 -2.29
CA VAL A 334 27.89 9.82 -2.84
C VAL A 334 28.24 11.11 -2.10
N LEU A 335 28.30 11.09 -0.76
CA LEU A 335 28.70 12.26 0.03
C LEU A 335 30.14 12.70 -0.24
N ALA A 336 31.05 11.77 -0.54
CA ALA A 336 32.43 12.06 -0.92
C ALA A 336 32.57 12.59 -2.36
N GLY A 337 31.47 12.61 -3.14
CA GLY A 337 31.51 13.01 -4.55
C GLY A 337 32.11 11.96 -5.49
N GLU A 338 32.32 10.72 -5.02
CA GLU A 338 32.82 9.62 -5.83
C GLU A 338 31.77 9.06 -6.80
N VAL A 339 30.50 9.26 -6.49
CA VAL A 339 29.34 8.81 -7.28
C VAL A 339 28.38 9.96 -7.45
N ASN A 340 28.01 10.28 -8.68
CA ASN A 340 26.97 11.26 -9.00
C ASN A 340 25.58 10.63 -8.92
N VAL A 341 24.60 11.40 -8.40
CA VAL A 341 23.17 10.99 -8.22
C VAL A 341 22.24 12.13 -8.59
#